data_ac3a9661304573ccc59b959676b41839
#
_entry.id   ac3a9661304573ccc59b959676b41839
#
_cell.length_a   1.000
_cell.length_b   1.000
_cell.length_c   1.000
_cell.angle_alpha   90.00
_cell.angle_beta   90.00
_cell.angle_gamma   90.00
#
_symmetry.space_group_name_H-M   'P 1'
#
loop_
_entity.id
_entity.type
_entity.pdbx_description
1 polymer ?
#
loop_
_entity_poly.entity_id
_entity_poly.type
_entity_poly.pdbx_seq_one_letter_code
_entity_poly.pdbx_strand_id
1 'polypeptide(L)'
;MRKFHFIWEFLESNRKRMAAMIILVCVYAFLNLCSPLLFSFMIDNVIHAQPANNPVLAWLLDHLGGAAYLQRNLWIGAAAILAINALICVCVFLRGYWNAVISEEVCRKVRNRLYAHLQSLPFSYHVRIKTGDLVQRCTSDVDQIRRFLAGQISEVVYSVATALAALLILFSIYRPLAWLAVISMPLLVIYAYVFFTRVQKAFLASDEAEGDLSTAVQENLSGIRVVKAFNNEREEIRKFEQKNARYRDLTFKMIQYLGAYWGTSDLICLTQIFVIILAGIFAAIRGDLSVGSFFVFISYEGMILWPVRNLGRILADMGKMSVSIGRLQEILDETPEDVASGETPPIEGRIEFDHVQFQYEGDSQPVLKDLTFTIEKGMTVALIGPTGGGKSTLVHLLMRLYDPTSGQIRIDGHEITDIQRTWLRQNIGIVLQEPFLFSKTIYDNIHLARRGAHREEVEQAARIASVHEVIAEFDRGYDTLVGEKGVTLSGGQKQRIAIARTVLSPQPILIFDDSLSAVDTQTDAKIRAALKEVQSQTTTLIITQRVASAMDADLILVLEQGRITQAGTHAQLLEQDGLYRRIVEIQTARMNEGGEEA
;
A
#
# COMPACT_ATOMS: atom_id res chain seq x y z
N MET A 1 0.29 22.09 7.48
CA MET A 1 -0.87 21.93 8.40
C MET A 1 -1.75 20.74 8.00
N ARG A 2 -2.15 20.54 6.73
CA ARG A 2 -3.02 19.41 6.27
C ARG A 2 -2.48 18.01 6.64
N LYS A 3 -1.15 17.79 6.55
CA LYS A 3 -0.51 16.50 6.87
C LYS A 3 -0.50 16.13 8.36
N PHE A 4 -0.37 17.12 9.25
CA PHE A 4 -0.49 16.89 10.70
C PHE A 4 -1.93 16.62 11.10
N HIS A 5 -2.90 17.27 10.43
CA HIS A 5 -4.32 17.01 10.63
C HIS A 5 -4.69 15.56 10.31
N PHE A 6 -4.11 15.00 9.24
CA PHE A 6 -4.27 13.60 8.87
C PHE A 6 -3.90 12.63 10.02
N ILE A 7 -2.71 12.79 10.60
CA ILE A 7 -2.30 11.96 11.74
C ILE A 7 -3.23 12.17 12.94
N TRP A 8 -3.63 13.43 13.19
CA TRP A 8 -4.47 13.80 14.32
C TRP A 8 -5.87 13.18 14.24
N GLU A 9 -6.43 13.04 13.05
CA GLU A 9 -7.69 12.34 12.78
C GLU A 9 -7.59 10.86 13.18
N PHE A 10 -6.55 10.16 12.74
CA PHE A 10 -6.37 8.74 13.07
C PHE A 10 -5.96 8.47 14.53
N LEU A 11 -5.45 9.49 15.21
CA LEU A 11 -5.12 9.44 16.64
C LEU A 11 -6.35 9.58 17.56
N GLU A 12 -7.52 9.90 17.06
CA GLU A 12 -8.69 10.30 17.86
C GLU A 12 -8.97 9.38 19.06
N SER A 13 -9.02 8.07 18.86
CA SER A 13 -9.24 7.10 19.95
C SER A 13 -8.03 6.92 20.88
N ASN A 14 -6.84 7.35 20.48
CA ASN A 14 -5.58 7.19 21.22
C ASN A 14 -5.05 8.50 21.80
N ARG A 15 -5.77 9.63 21.67
CA ARG A 15 -5.34 10.95 22.17
C ARG A 15 -4.98 10.94 23.67
N LYS A 16 -5.80 10.25 24.49
CA LYS A 16 -5.54 10.11 25.93
C LYS A 16 -4.25 9.32 26.21
N ARG A 17 -4.04 8.22 25.47
CA ARG A 17 -2.82 7.41 25.58
C ARG A 17 -1.58 8.18 25.10
N MET A 18 -1.70 8.97 24.04
CA MET A 18 -0.63 9.84 23.53
C MET A 18 -0.28 10.91 24.57
N ALA A 19 -1.26 11.58 25.17
CA ALA A 19 -1.03 12.57 26.23
C ALA A 19 -0.36 11.93 27.45
N ALA A 20 -0.82 10.76 27.90
CA ALA A 20 -0.20 10.03 29.00
C ALA A 20 1.24 9.61 28.69
N MET A 21 1.51 9.18 27.45
CA MET A 21 2.85 8.85 26.97
C MET A 21 3.77 10.08 26.98
N ILE A 22 3.28 11.25 26.54
CA ILE A 22 4.05 12.50 26.56
C ILE A 22 4.40 12.88 28.00
N ILE A 23 3.44 12.80 28.93
CA ILE A 23 3.67 13.05 30.36
C ILE A 23 4.72 12.07 30.90
N LEU A 24 4.60 10.79 30.60
CA LEU A 24 5.56 9.76 31.01
C LEU A 24 6.98 10.05 30.49
N VAL A 25 7.11 10.52 29.25
CA VAL A 25 8.40 10.92 28.65
C VAL A 25 8.99 12.12 29.40
N CYS A 26 8.19 13.10 29.77
CA CYS A 26 8.64 14.25 30.58
C CYS A 26 9.09 13.80 31.98
N VAL A 27 8.36 12.89 32.63
CA VAL A 27 8.74 12.30 33.92
C VAL A 27 10.05 11.53 33.79
N TYR A 28 10.18 10.71 32.73
CA TYR A 28 11.42 10.00 32.44
C TYR A 28 12.61 10.94 32.22
N ALA A 29 12.43 12.04 31.46
CA ALA A 29 13.47 13.05 31.25
C ALA A 29 13.90 13.69 32.58
N PHE A 30 12.95 14.05 33.44
CA PHE A 30 13.25 14.60 34.76
C PHE A 30 13.99 13.62 35.67
N LEU A 31 13.53 12.36 35.76
CA LEU A 31 14.18 11.32 36.55
C LEU A 31 15.65 11.06 36.10
N ASN A 32 15.86 11.11 34.79
CA ASN A 32 17.20 10.93 34.23
C ASN A 32 18.18 12.04 34.68
N LEU A 33 17.67 13.27 34.82
CA LEU A 33 18.46 14.40 35.36
C LEU A 33 18.67 14.30 36.88
N CYS A 34 17.82 13.60 37.62
CA CYS A 34 17.98 13.43 39.07
C CYS A 34 19.23 12.59 39.45
N SER A 35 19.63 11.64 38.58
CA SER A 35 20.76 10.75 38.90
C SER A 35 22.10 11.50 39.07
N PRO A 36 22.54 12.39 38.16
CA PRO A 36 23.77 13.19 38.38
C PRO A 36 23.63 14.19 39.54
N LEU A 37 22.44 14.74 39.81
CA LEU A 37 22.22 15.62 40.95
C LEU A 37 22.38 14.87 42.28
N LEU A 38 21.88 13.65 42.37
CA LEU A 38 22.06 12.81 43.54
C LEU A 38 23.52 12.45 43.73
N PHE A 39 24.26 12.20 42.64
CA PHE A 39 25.70 11.99 42.68
C PHE A 39 26.43 13.23 43.22
N SER A 40 26.09 14.43 42.73
CA SER A 40 26.62 15.70 43.22
C SER A 40 26.34 15.89 44.72
N PHE A 41 25.11 15.64 45.16
CA PHE A 41 24.72 15.69 46.57
C PHE A 41 25.58 14.75 47.44
N MET A 42 25.81 13.52 47.02
CA MET A 42 26.63 12.56 47.75
C MET A 42 28.08 13.02 47.84
N ILE A 43 28.66 13.60 46.80
CA ILE A 43 30.02 14.09 46.77
C ILE A 43 30.16 15.35 47.68
N ASP A 44 29.36 16.37 47.42
CA ASP A 44 29.55 17.69 48.05
C ASP A 44 29.04 17.72 49.52
N ASN A 45 27.81 17.25 49.73
CA ASN A 45 27.13 17.44 51.03
C ASN A 45 27.36 16.26 52.00
N VAL A 46 27.60 15.04 51.46
CA VAL A 46 27.82 13.88 52.31
C VAL A 46 29.34 13.65 52.50
N ILE A 47 30.13 13.48 51.43
CA ILE A 47 31.56 13.15 51.56
C ILE A 47 32.37 14.35 52.00
N HIS A 48 32.21 15.52 51.38
CA HIS A 48 32.93 16.74 51.72
C HIS A 48 32.27 17.56 52.85
N ALA A 49 31.09 17.14 53.34
CA ALA A 49 30.34 17.80 54.41
C ALA A 49 30.11 19.32 54.19
N GLN A 50 29.98 19.74 52.92
CA GLN A 50 29.66 21.13 52.59
C GLN A 50 28.20 21.44 52.96
N PRO A 51 27.88 22.66 53.43
CA PRO A 51 26.52 23.05 53.74
C PRO A 51 25.65 23.01 52.48
N ALA A 52 24.42 22.47 52.60
CA ALA A 52 23.50 22.40 51.49
C ALA A 52 22.91 23.80 51.20
N ASN A 53 23.27 24.39 50.07
CA ASN A 53 22.79 25.72 49.65
C ASN A 53 21.34 25.70 49.14
N ASN A 54 20.80 24.53 48.86
CA ASN A 54 19.41 24.37 48.38
C ASN A 54 18.53 23.88 49.55
N PRO A 55 17.37 24.55 49.84
CA PRO A 55 16.49 24.15 50.93
C PRO A 55 15.95 22.71 50.80
N VAL A 56 15.78 22.19 49.58
CA VAL A 56 15.37 20.80 49.37
C VAL A 56 16.47 19.83 49.75
N LEU A 57 17.75 20.11 49.41
CA LEU A 57 18.89 19.28 49.76
C LEU A 57 19.16 19.33 51.27
N ALA A 58 19.00 20.51 51.93
CA ALA A 58 19.13 20.66 53.36
C ALA A 58 18.02 19.83 54.08
N TRP A 59 16.80 19.94 53.66
CA TRP A 59 15.68 19.14 54.21
C TRP A 59 15.93 17.63 54.08
N LEU A 60 16.46 17.21 52.91
CA LEU A 60 16.79 15.80 52.60
C LEU A 60 17.91 15.30 53.51
N LEU A 61 18.94 16.13 53.72
CA LEU A 61 20.07 15.83 54.62
C LEU A 61 19.57 15.62 56.05
N ASP A 62 18.74 16.53 56.60
CA ASP A 62 18.22 16.47 57.94
C ASP A 62 17.34 15.24 58.18
N HIS A 63 16.45 14.92 57.22
CA HIS A 63 15.54 13.78 57.34
C HIS A 63 16.21 12.43 57.18
N LEU A 64 17.37 12.37 56.48
CA LEU A 64 18.17 11.15 56.31
C LEU A 64 19.19 10.94 57.42
N GLY A 65 19.14 11.71 58.53
CA GLY A 65 20.01 11.54 59.72
C GLY A 65 21.32 12.33 59.69
N GLY A 66 21.43 13.30 58.76
CA GLY A 66 22.60 14.19 58.65
C GLY A 66 23.80 13.60 57.88
N ALA A 67 24.76 14.47 57.59
CA ALA A 67 25.95 14.10 56.80
C ALA A 67 26.78 12.97 57.44
N ALA A 68 26.98 13.03 58.75
CA ALA A 68 27.76 12.02 59.46
C ALA A 68 27.12 10.62 59.45
N TYR A 69 25.81 10.54 59.49
CA TYR A 69 25.09 9.27 59.37
C TYR A 69 25.20 8.70 57.95
N LEU A 70 24.99 9.54 56.92
CA LEU A 70 25.11 9.15 55.52
C LEU A 70 26.53 8.76 55.13
N GLN A 71 27.56 9.41 55.69
CA GLN A 71 28.96 9.02 55.50
C GLN A 71 29.26 7.58 56.00
N ARG A 72 28.64 7.18 57.11
CA ARG A 72 28.75 5.81 57.61
C ARG A 72 27.92 4.81 56.85
N ASN A 73 26.91 5.28 56.14
CA ASN A 73 25.89 4.47 55.42
C ASN A 73 25.81 4.87 53.94
N LEU A 74 26.93 4.92 53.22
CA LEU A 74 26.96 5.29 51.77
C LEU A 74 26.06 4.40 50.88
N TRP A 75 25.75 3.18 51.36
CA TRP A 75 24.84 2.29 50.69
C TRP A 75 23.43 2.88 50.47
N ILE A 76 22.99 3.86 51.32
CA ILE A 76 21.72 4.56 51.18
C ILE A 76 21.69 5.36 49.86
N GLY A 77 22.79 6.09 49.57
CA GLY A 77 22.93 6.81 48.31
C GLY A 77 22.94 5.87 47.09
N ALA A 78 23.67 4.74 47.20
CA ALA A 78 23.67 3.73 46.15
C ALA A 78 22.27 3.12 45.94
N ALA A 79 21.54 2.82 47.03
CA ALA A 79 20.17 2.32 46.95
C ALA A 79 19.21 3.33 46.33
N ALA A 80 19.36 4.64 46.65
CA ALA A 80 18.57 5.70 46.04
C ALA A 80 18.82 5.82 44.54
N ILE A 81 20.06 5.77 44.07
CA ILE A 81 20.42 5.75 42.65
C ILE A 81 19.82 4.53 41.98
N LEU A 82 19.90 3.36 42.61
CA LEU A 82 19.35 2.12 42.09
C LEU A 82 17.81 2.19 41.95
N ALA A 83 17.13 2.77 42.95
CA ALA A 83 15.68 2.99 42.91
C ALA A 83 15.26 3.95 41.81
N ILE A 84 16.00 5.07 41.60
CA ILE A 84 15.73 5.99 40.49
C ILE A 84 15.91 5.29 39.16
N ASN A 85 16.98 4.51 38.97
CA ASN A 85 17.24 3.78 37.75
C ASN A 85 16.18 2.68 37.50
N ALA A 86 15.72 2.00 38.56
CA ALA A 86 14.60 1.04 38.45
C ALA A 86 13.31 1.73 37.96
N LEU A 87 13.02 2.93 38.51
CA LEU A 87 11.86 3.71 38.07
C LEU A 87 12.02 4.19 36.61
N ILE A 88 13.21 4.61 36.21
CA ILE A 88 13.56 4.93 34.82
C ILE A 88 13.29 3.74 33.91
N CYS A 89 13.72 2.52 34.29
CA CYS A 89 13.45 1.31 33.51
C CYS A 89 11.95 1.05 33.32
N VAL A 90 11.14 1.25 34.37
CA VAL A 90 9.69 1.13 34.27
C VAL A 90 9.11 2.17 33.31
N CYS A 91 9.55 3.43 33.39
CA CYS A 91 9.12 4.48 32.47
C CYS A 91 9.50 4.18 31.02
N VAL A 92 10.71 3.69 30.77
CA VAL A 92 11.18 3.29 29.43
C VAL A 92 10.35 2.13 28.87
N PHE A 93 10.05 1.13 29.69
CA PHE A 93 9.22 0.00 29.30
C PHE A 93 7.79 0.47 28.95
N LEU A 94 7.13 1.25 29.80
CA LEU A 94 5.80 1.76 29.57
C LEU A 94 5.74 2.68 28.33
N ARG A 95 6.76 3.52 28.13
CA ARG A 95 6.92 4.33 26.93
C ARG A 95 6.96 3.46 25.67
N GLY A 96 7.81 2.43 25.67
CA GLY A 96 7.94 1.50 24.55
C GLY A 96 6.63 0.77 24.24
N TYR A 97 5.96 0.28 25.27
CA TYR A 97 4.67 -0.39 25.15
C TYR A 97 3.59 0.53 24.56
N TRP A 98 3.44 1.76 25.08
CA TRP A 98 2.43 2.69 24.55
C TRP A 98 2.76 3.18 23.15
N ASN A 99 4.02 3.42 22.84
CA ASN A 99 4.45 3.75 21.48
C ASN A 99 4.04 2.64 20.49
N ALA A 100 4.29 1.38 20.82
CA ALA A 100 3.91 0.24 19.99
C ALA A 100 2.39 0.17 19.81
N VAL A 101 1.62 0.23 20.90
CA VAL A 101 0.14 0.17 20.85
C VAL A 101 -0.43 1.31 20.01
N ILE A 102 0.02 2.56 20.21
CA ILE A 102 -0.48 3.72 19.49
C ILE A 102 -0.14 3.60 17.99
N SER A 103 1.11 3.27 17.66
CA SER A 103 1.56 3.20 16.26
C SER A 103 0.84 2.09 15.49
N GLU A 104 0.69 0.89 16.07
CA GLU A 104 0.02 -0.22 15.40
C GLU A 104 -1.48 0.04 15.24
N GLU A 105 -2.14 0.62 16.26
CA GLU A 105 -3.57 0.96 16.17
C GLU A 105 -3.85 2.02 15.10
N VAL A 106 -3.01 3.06 15.00
CA VAL A 106 -3.11 4.07 13.94
C VAL A 106 -2.89 3.43 12.57
N CYS A 107 -1.85 2.62 12.41
CA CYS A 107 -1.58 1.95 11.14
C CYS A 107 -2.68 0.99 10.71
N ARG A 108 -3.26 0.23 11.66
CA ARG A 108 -4.42 -0.61 11.40
C ARG A 108 -5.58 0.19 10.84
N LYS A 109 -5.90 1.35 11.43
CA LYS A 109 -6.98 2.23 10.96
C LYS A 109 -6.70 2.81 9.59
N VAL A 110 -5.45 3.28 9.37
CA VAL A 110 -5.03 3.81 8.06
C VAL A 110 -5.17 2.74 6.98
N ARG A 111 -4.64 1.52 7.21
CA ARG A 111 -4.76 0.41 6.25
C ARG A 111 -6.21 0.04 5.97
N ASN A 112 -7.04 -0.07 7.01
CA ASN A 112 -8.45 -0.40 6.83
C ASN A 112 -9.19 0.67 6.01
N ARG A 113 -8.95 1.96 6.30
CA ARG A 113 -9.58 3.07 5.55
C ARG A 113 -9.09 3.11 4.11
N LEU A 114 -7.77 2.94 3.88
CA LEU A 114 -7.20 2.87 2.53
C LEU A 114 -7.80 1.72 1.72
N TYR A 115 -7.84 0.52 2.31
CA TYR A 115 -8.37 -0.65 1.62
C TYR A 115 -9.85 -0.50 1.29
N ALA A 116 -10.66 -0.03 2.25
CA ALA A 116 -12.08 0.22 2.02
C ALA A 116 -12.29 1.28 0.93
N HIS A 117 -11.48 2.35 0.94
CA HIS A 117 -11.57 3.41 -0.06
C HIS A 117 -11.14 2.92 -1.45
N LEU A 118 -10.04 2.17 -1.55
CA LEU A 118 -9.60 1.56 -2.82
C LEU A 118 -10.68 0.67 -3.43
N GLN A 119 -11.43 -0.09 -2.61
CA GLN A 119 -12.54 -0.91 -3.12
C GLN A 119 -13.74 -0.07 -3.61
N SER A 120 -13.85 1.17 -3.18
CA SER A 120 -14.91 2.10 -3.59
C SER A 120 -14.55 2.98 -4.79
N LEU A 121 -13.30 2.95 -5.26
CA LEU A 121 -12.87 3.77 -6.39
C LEU A 121 -13.36 3.21 -7.72
N PRO A 122 -13.59 4.08 -8.74
CA PRO A 122 -14.05 3.68 -10.05
C PRO A 122 -13.02 2.81 -10.79
N PHE A 123 -13.48 1.99 -11.71
CA PHE A 123 -12.63 1.10 -12.52
C PHE A 123 -11.53 1.87 -13.29
N SER A 124 -11.84 3.06 -13.80
CA SER A 124 -10.90 3.95 -14.50
C SER A 124 -9.65 4.27 -13.66
N TYR A 125 -9.80 4.44 -12.34
CA TYR A 125 -8.69 4.66 -11.43
C TYR A 125 -7.74 3.45 -11.39
N HIS A 126 -8.30 2.24 -11.29
CA HIS A 126 -7.51 1.00 -11.22
C HIS A 126 -6.77 0.67 -12.53
N VAL A 127 -7.31 1.09 -13.66
CA VAL A 127 -6.65 0.96 -14.97
C VAL A 127 -5.49 1.96 -15.12
N ARG A 128 -5.66 3.19 -14.61
CA ARG A 128 -4.66 4.26 -14.70
C ARG A 128 -3.43 4.00 -13.83
N ILE A 129 -3.61 3.39 -12.65
CA ILE A 129 -2.55 3.23 -11.66
C ILE A 129 -2.03 1.79 -11.62
N LYS A 130 -0.70 1.66 -11.56
CA LYS A 130 -0.06 0.35 -11.44
C LYS A 130 -0.37 -0.30 -10.08
N THR A 131 -0.81 -1.55 -10.08
CA THR A 131 -1.11 -2.31 -8.84
C THR A 131 0.06 -2.33 -7.85
N GLY A 132 1.30 -2.43 -8.35
CA GLY A 132 2.50 -2.41 -7.51
C GLY A 132 2.67 -1.12 -6.70
N ASP A 133 2.32 0.05 -7.28
CA ASP A 133 2.35 1.33 -6.57
C ASP A 133 1.29 1.37 -5.46
N LEU A 134 0.09 0.88 -5.71
CA LEU A 134 -0.96 0.77 -4.69
C LEU A 134 -0.54 -0.14 -3.52
N VAL A 135 0.07 -1.28 -3.82
CA VAL A 135 0.60 -2.20 -2.79
C VAL A 135 1.68 -1.50 -1.97
N GLN A 136 2.63 -0.81 -2.61
CA GLN A 136 3.68 -0.04 -1.93
C GLN A 136 3.09 1.04 -1.01
N ARG A 137 2.08 1.79 -1.47
CA ARG A 137 1.40 2.81 -0.68
C ARG A 137 0.70 2.20 0.54
N CYS A 138 0.00 1.07 0.38
CA CYS A 138 -0.69 0.38 1.49
C CYS A 138 0.26 -0.32 2.49
N THR A 139 1.51 -0.61 2.11
CA THR A 139 2.50 -1.30 2.94
C THR A 139 3.61 -0.36 3.40
N SER A 140 4.55 -0.04 2.53
CA SER A 140 5.77 0.70 2.87
C SER A 140 5.50 2.13 3.34
N ASP A 141 4.56 2.86 2.70
CA ASP A 141 4.23 4.23 3.12
C ASP A 141 3.51 4.25 4.47
N VAL A 142 2.64 3.29 4.74
CA VAL A 142 2.02 3.14 6.07
C VAL A 142 3.05 2.76 7.13
N ASP A 143 4.00 1.88 6.80
CA ASP A 143 5.10 1.52 7.70
C ASP A 143 6.04 2.70 8.00
N GLN A 144 6.21 3.63 7.06
CA GLN A 144 6.96 4.87 7.31
C GLN A 144 6.27 5.73 8.38
N ILE A 145 4.93 5.85 8.32
CA ILE A 145 4.14 6.52 9.36
C ILE A 145 4.27 5.80 10.70
N ARG A 146 4.21 4.46 10.70
CA ARG A 146 4.40 3.62 11.89
C ARG A 146 5.73 3.90 12.57
N ARG A 147 6.85 3.86 11.82
CA ARG A 147 8.18 4.12 12.36
C ARG A 147 8.31 5.50 12.98
N PHE A 148 7.71 6.50 12.35
CA PHE A 148 7.70 7.85 12.90
C PHE A 148 6.90 7.94 14.20
N LEU A 149 5.70 7.38 14.27
CA LEU A 149 4.86 7.37 15.46
C LEU A 149 5.47 6.56 16.60
N ALA A 150 6.07 5.41 16.29
CA ALA A 150 6.64 4.48 17.28
C ALA A 150 7.89 5.02 17.99
N GLY A 151 8.64 5.92 17.35
CA GLY A 151 9.92 6.38 17.89
C GLY A 151 10.09 7.89 17.95
N GLN A 152 9.88 8.57 16.82
CA GLN A 152 10.35 9.95 16.65
C GLN A 152 9.60 10.97 17.53
N ILE A 153 8.30 10.81 17.76
CA ILE A 153 7.52 11.74 18.59
C ILE A 153 8.05 11.74 20.03
N SER A 154 8.19 10.56 20.62
CA SER A 154 8.72 10.45 22.00
C SER A 154 10.17 10.90 22.10
N GLU A 155 10.98 10.69 21.06
CA GLU A 155 12.38 11.12 21.03
C GLU A 155 12.50 12.64 20.96
N VAL A 156 11.67 13.31 20.16
CA VAL A 156 11.60 14.79 20.11
C VAL A 156 11.19 15.36 21.46
N VAL A 157 10.11 14.83 22.06
CA VAL A 157 9.64 15.29 23.37
C VAL A 157 10.70 15.11 24.45
N TYR A 158 11.33 13.93 24.48
CA TYR A 158 12.42 13.64 25.40
C TYR A 158 13.61 14.61 25.22
N SER A 159 14.05 14.82 23.98
CA SER A 159 15.17 15.69 23.64
C SER A 159 14.93 17.13 24.07
N VAL A 160 13.74 17.66 23.76
CA VAL A 160 13.37 19.03 24.13
C VAL A 160 13.23 19.18 25.65
N ALA A 161 12.54 18.23 26.30
CA ALA A 161 12.34 18.27 27.75
C ALA A 161 13.67 18.16 28.50
N THR A 162 14.56 17.23 28.11
CA THR A 162 15.88 17.05 28.73
C THR A 162 16.77 18.26 28.51
N ALA A 163 16.84 18.79 27.27
CA ALA A 163 17.68 19.95 26.96
C ALA A 163 17.25 21.19 27.75
N LEU A 164 15.95 21.51 27.76
CA LEU A 164 15.42 22.67 28.51
C LEU A 164 15.65 22.52 30.01
N ALA A 165 15.32 21.36 30.59
CA ALA A 165 15.49 21.16 32.03
C ALA A 165 16.95 21.13 32.43
N ALA A 166 17.83 20.48 31.67
CA ALA A 166 19.28 20.46 31.94
C ALA A 166 19.86 21.87 31.86
N LEU A 167 19.53 22.66 30.85
CA LEU A 167 19.99 24.05 30.73
C LEU A 167 19.54 24.92 31.92
N LEU A 168 18.25 24.83 32.30
CA LEU A 168 17.76 25.56 33.47
C LEU A 168 18.55 25.23 34.73
N ILE A 169 18.89 23.96 34.96
CA ILE A 169 19.68 23.52 36.10
C ILE A 169 21.14 24.03 35.98
N LEU A 170 21.79 23.91 34.81
CA LEU A 170 23.14 24.39 34.59
C LEU A 170 23.26 25.90 34.81
N PHE A 171 22.30 26.68 34.33
CA PHE A 171 22.25 28.15 34.57
C PHE A 171 22.04 28.51 36.05
N SER A 172 21.38 27.66 36.82
CA SER A 172 21.19 27.85 38.26
C SER A 172 22.44 27.52 39.07
N ILE A 173 23.30 26.62 38.58
CA ILE A 173 24.54 26.20 39.26
C ILE A 173 25.66 27.21 38.99
N TYR A 174 26.04 27.42 37.70
CA TYR A 174 27.14 28.33 37.38
C TYR A 174 27.00 28.91 35.95
N ARG A 175 26.55 30.15 35.86
CA ARG A 175 26.19 30.83 34.60
C ARG A 175 27.29 30.89 33.53
N PRO A 176 28.58 31.23 33.89
CA PRO A 176 29.63 31.33 32.88
C PRO A 176 29.85 30.02 32.12
N LEU A 177 29.86 28.89 32.82
CA LEU A 177 30.05 27.57 32.22
C LEU A 177 28.81 27.11 31.45
N ALA A 178 27.58 27.50 31.92
CA ALA A 178 26.35 27.21 31.21
C ALA A 178 26.27 27.90 29.83
N TRP A 179 26.79 29.12 29.69
CA TRP A 179 26.92 29.79 28.40
C TRP A 179 27.85 29.06 27.44
N LEU A 180 28.99 28.50 27.96
CA LEU A 180 29.86 27.65 27.14
C LEU A 180 29.14 26.38 26.64
N ALA A 181 28.30 25.78 27.46
CA ALA A 181 27.49 24.63 27.07
C ALA A 181 26.51 24.95 25.91
N VAL A 182 25.94 26.16 25.88
CA VAL A 182 24.97 26.55 24.85
C VAL A 182 25.64 26.90 23.52
N ILE A 183 26.88 27.43 23.54
CA ILE A 183 27.52 28.07 22.37
C ILE A 183 27.70 27.10 21.18
N SER A 184 27.91 25.81 21.44
CA SER A 184 28.08 24.79 20.40
C SER A 184 26.77 24.27 19.82
N MET A 185 25.64 24.44 20.51
CA MET A 185 24.36 23.89 20.07
C MET A 185 23.89 24.43 18.72
N PRO A 186 23.87 25.76 18.46
CA PRO A 186 23.53 26.30 17.16
C PRO A 186 24.44 25.78 16.05
N LEU A 187 25.76 25.65 16.35
CA LEU A 187 26.74 25.11 15.40
C LEU A 187 26.39 23.68 15.00
N LEU A 188 26.08 22.82 15.98
CA LEU A 188 25.70 21.41 15.77
C LEU A 188 24.39 21.30 15.00
N VAL A 189 23.40 22.13 15.30
CA VAL A 189 22.10 22.14 14.58
C VAL A 189 22.30 22.53 13.12
N ILE A 190 23.05 23.61 12.85
CA ILE A 190 23.35 24.07 11.48
C ILE A 190 24.14 22.98 10.74
N TYR A 191 25.15 22.42 11.38
CA TYR A 191 25.96 21.34 10.84
C TYR A 191 25.10 20.11 10.50
N ALA A 192 24.27 19.66 11.42
CA ALA A 192 23.34 18.56 11.19
C ALA A 192 22.41 18.83 10.00
N TYR A 193 21.79 20.01 9.93
CA TYR A 193 20.90 20.39 8.85
C TYR A 193 21.59 20.36 7.47
N VAL A 194 22.74 21.01 7.34
CA VAL A 194 23.51 21.04 6.08
C VAL A 194 23.94 19.65 5.66
N PHE A 195 24.31 18.83 6.61
CA PHE A 195 24.80 17.49 6.32
C PHE A 195 23.68 16.54 5.92
N PHE A 196 22.57 16.55 6.65
CA PHE A 196 21.41 15.70 6.35
C PHE A 196 20.77 16.03 5.01
N THR A 197 20.80 17.30 4.55
CA THR A 197 20.36 17.63 3.18
C THR A 197 21.21 16.97 2.10
N ARG A 198 22.53 16.82 2.33
CA ARG A 198 23.43 16.08 1.41
C ARG A 198 23.21 14.57 1.46
N VAL A 199 23.07 14.02 2.67
CA VAL A 199 22.76 12.59 2.88
C VAL A 199 21.43 12.22 2.24
N GLN A 200 20.41 13.08 2.35
CA GLN A 200 19.11 12.84 1.75
C GLN A 200 19.19 12.73 0.21
N LYS A 201 19.98 13.61 -0.44
CA LYS A 201 20.19 13.52 -1.90
C LYS A 201 20.91 12.23 -2.29
N ALA A 202 21.93 11.83 -1.53
CA ALA A 202 22.66 10.59 -1.78
C ALA A 202 21.78 9.36 -1.52
N PHE A 203 20.90 9.42 -0.52
CA PHE A 203 19.92 8.38 -0.24
C PHE A 203 18.93 8.20 -1.40
N LEU A 204 18.35 9.30 -1.91
CA LEU A 204 17.44 9.23 -3.06
C LEU A 204 18.10 8.60 -4.28
N ALA A 205 19.33 8.98 -4.60
CA ALA A 205 20.06 8.39 -5.72
C ALA A 205 20.36 6.90 -5.52
N SER A 206 20.63 6.46 -4.28
CA SER A 206 20.82 5.05 -3.94
C SER A 206 19.50 4.27 -4.02
N ASP A 207 18.39 4.84 -3.55
CA ASP A 207 17.04 4.27 -3.57
C ASP A 207 16.55 4.06 -5.01
N GLU A 208 16.77 5.05 -5.89
CA GLU A 208 16.48 4.93 -7.33
C GLU A 208 17.28 3.79 -7.98
N ALA A 209 18.57 3.69 -7.65
CA ALA A 209 19.42 2.62 -8.18
C ALA A 209 19.02 1.22 -7.65
N GLU A 210 18.53 1.14 -6.41
CA GLU A 210 17.95 -0.09 -5.83
C GLU A 210 16.66 -0.48 -6.57
N GLY A 211 15.81 0.50 -6.90
CA GLY A 211 14.62 0.31 -7.73
C GLY A 211 14.95 -0.24 -9.12
N ASP A 212 15.95 0.33 -9.79
CA ASP A 212 16.43 -0.11 -11.09
C ASP A 212 16.98 -1.56 -11.03
N LEU A 213 17.69 -1.92 -9.96
CA LEU A 213 18.22 -3.26 -9.73
C LEU A 213 17.09 -4.26 -9.46
N SER A 214 16.14 -3.91 -8.60
CA SER A 214 14.97 -4.73 -8.27
C SER A 214 14.11 -5.00 -9.50
N THR A 215 13.90 -3.99 -10.35
CA THR A 215 13.19 -4.12 -11.62
C THR A 215 13.89 -5.13 -12.54
N ALA A 216 15.23 -5.05 -12.66
CA ALA A 216 15.98 -6.01 -13.49
C ALA A 216 15.85 -7.45 -12.98
N VAL A 217 15.88 -7.65 -11.65
CA VAL A 217 15.66 -8.99 -11.06
C VAL A 217 14.24 -9.49 -11.37
N GLN A 218 13.24 -8.64 -11.18
CA GLN A 218 11.84 -9.00 -11.42
C GLN A 218 11.59 -9.35 -12.90
N GLU A 219 12.10 -8.56 -13.83
CA GLU A 219 12.00 -8.81 -15.27
C GLU A 219 12.65 -10.15 -15.64
N ASN A 220 13.87 -10.41 -15.16
CA ASN A 220 14.59 -11.64 -15.43
C ASN A 220 13.90 -12.88 -14.85
N LEU A 221 13.39 -12.80 -13.62
CA LEU A 221 12.65 -13.91 -12.99
C LEU A 221 11.32 -14.17 -13.69
N SER A 222 10.60 -13.12 -14.07
CA SER A 222 9.35 -13.25 -14.83
C SER A 222 9.57 -13.80 -16.22
N GLY A 223 10.67 -13.37 -16.88
CA GLY A 223 11.06 -13.78 -18.23
C GLY A 223 12.02 -14.98 -18.28
N ILE A 224 12.23 -15.71 -17.19
CA ILE A 224 13.29 -16.73 -17.09
C ILE A 224 13.22 -17.80 -18.20
N ARG A 225 11.99 -18.15 -18.63
CA ARG A 225 11.80 -19.10 -19.75
C ARG A 225 12.37 -18.56 -21.06
N VAL A 226 12.23 -17.27 -21.31
CA VAL A 226 12.76 -16.58 -22.50
C VAL A 226 14.28 -16.53 -22.41
N VAL A 227 14.83 -16.11 -21.26
CA VAL A 227 16.28 -16.09 -21.02
C VAL A 227 16.91 -17.46 -21.29
N LYS A 228 16.26 -18.54 -20.76
CA LYS A 228 16.71 -19.92 -20.95
C LYS A 228 16.57 -20.38 -22.41
N ALA A 229 15.42 -20.08 -23.04
CA ALA A 229 15.18 -20.50 -24.44
C ALA A 229 16.19 -19.89 -25.44
N PHE A 230 16.63 -18.66 -25.17
CA PHE A 230 17.59 -17.95 -26.03
C PHE A 230 19.03 -18.03 -25.52
N ASN A 231 19.32 -18.80 -24.45
CA ASN A 231 20.67 -18.98 -23.88
C ASN A 231 21.36 -17.64 -23.58
N ASN A 232 20.59 -16.68 -23.02
CA ASN A 232 21.02 -15.28 -22.83
C ASN A 232 21.46 -14.96 -21.40
N GLU A 233 21.73 -15.97 -20.56
CA GLU A 233 22.02 -15.81 -19.12
C GLU A 233 23.25 -14.93 -18.88
N ARG A 234 24.30 -15.06 -19.72
CA ARG A 234 25.53 -14.27 -19.55
C ARG A 234 25.30 -12.77 -19.73
N GLU A 235 24.47 -12.40 -20.68
CA GLU A 235 24.12 -10.99 -20.92
C GLU A 235 23.25 -10.43 -19.79
N GLU A 236 22.29 -11.21 -19.30
CA GLU A 236 21.45 -10.79 -18.18
C GLU A 236 22.26 -10.68 -16.87
N ILE A 237 23.22 -11.57 -16.61
CA ILE A 237 24.16 -11.45 -15.49
C ILE A 237 24.97 -10.15 -15.63
N ARG A 238 25.48 -9.84 -16.83
CA ARG A 238 26.25 -8.62 -17.07
C ARG A 238 25.44 -7.35 -16.81
N LYS A 239 24.17 -7.31 -17.25
CA LYS A 239 23.24 -6.20 -16.98
C LYS A 239 22.98 -6.04 -15.48
N PHE A 240 22.77 -7.17 -14.80
CA PHE A 240 22.60 -7.17 -13.32
C PHE A 240 23.85 -6.63 -12.64
N GLU A 241 25.05 -7.10 -13.00
CA GLU A 241 26.31 -6.65 -12.42
C GLU A 241 26.53 -5.14 -12.60
N GLN A 242 26.19 -4.57 -13.75
CA GLN A 242 26.28 -3.13 -13.99
C GLN A 242 25.37 -2.33 -13.08
N LYS A 243 24.09 -2.75 -12.94
CA LYS A 243 23.12 -2.09 -12.05
C LYS A 243 23.51 -2.25 -10.58
N ASN A 244 23.99 -3.44 -10.20
CA ASN A 244 24.46 -3.73 -8.85
C ASN A 244 25.70 -2.91 -8.48
N ALA A 245 26.64 -2.76 -9.41
CA ALA A 245 27.80 -1.88 -9.20
C ALA A 245 27.38 -0.42 -8.98
N ARG A 246 26.44 0.09 -9.80
CA ARG A 246 25.89 1.45 -9.61
C ARG A 246 25.23 1.62 -8.25
N TYR A 247 24.38 0.69 -7.84
CA TYR A 247 23.73 0.68 -6.51
C TYR A 247 24.78 0.65 -5.38
N ARG A 248 25.76 -0.26 -5.46
CA ARG A 248 26.87 -0.34 -4.53
C ARG A 248 27.62 0.98 -4.39
N ASP A 249 27.98 1.62 -5.50
CA ASP A 249 28.82 2.83 -5.48
C ASP A 249 28.05 4.04 -4.89
N LEU A 250 26.74 4.14 -5.20
CA LEU A 250 25.87 5.17 -4.63
C LEU A 250 25.63 4.95 -3.13
N THR A 251 25.38 3.70 -2.73
CA THR A 251 25.22 3.32 -1.32
C THR A 251 26.50 3.56 -0.55
N PHE A 252 27.67 3.19 -1.12
CA PHE A 252 28.95 3.46 -0.50
C PHE A 252 29.21 4.95 -0.28
N LYS A 253 28.88 5.78 -1.28
CA LYS A 253 28.97 7.25 -1.16
C LYS A 253 28.05 7.80 -0.07
N MET A 254 26.83 7.28 0.06
CA MET A 254 25.89 7.63 1.13
C MET A 254 26.47 7.25 2.51
N ILE A 255 27.02 6.05 2.64
CA ILE A 255 27.64 5.57 3.90
C ILE A 255 28.88 6.39 4.24
N GLN A 256 29.70 6.79 3.25
CA GLN A 256 30.83 7.69 3.48
C GLN A 256 30.38 9.04 4.04
N TYR A 257 29.30 9.64 3.52
CA TYR A 257 28.73 10.84 4.10
C TYR A 257 28.28 10.60 5.54
N LEU A 258 27.56 9.52 5.84
CA LEU A 258 27.16 9.19 7.20
C LEU A 258 28.34 9.01 8.13
N GLY A 259 29.37 8.28 7.71
CA GLY A 259 30.61 8.10 8.48
C GLY A 259 31.33 9.42 8.76
N ALA A 260 31.44 10.29 7.74
CA ALA A 260 32.00 11.63 7.92
C ALA A 260 31.18 12.47 8.90
N TYR A 261 29.84 12.40 8.83
CA TYR A 261 28.96 13.09 9.76
C TYR A 261 29.20 12.63 11.21
N TRP A 262 29.16 11.33 11.45
CA TRP A 262 29.37 10.81 12.80
C TRP A 262 30.76 11.16 13.34
N GLY A 263 31.80 10.96 12.54
CA GLY A 263 33.16 11.27 12.98
C GLY A 263 33.39 12.75 13.27
N THR A 264 32.94 13.64 12.39
CA THR A 264 33.11 15.10 12.59
C THR A 264 32.21 15.64 13.71
N SER A 265 30.96 15.13 13.84
CA SER A 265 30.07 15.51 14.94
C SER A 265 30.60 15.02 16.30
N ASP A 266 31.19 13.83 16.36
CA ASP A 266 31.87 13.36 17.56
C ASP A 266 33.05 14.24 17.93
N LEU A 267 33.88 14.64 16.97
CA LEU A 267 34.98 15.56 17.22
C LEU A 267 34.49 16.90 17.80
N ILE A 268 33.41 17.47 17.25
CA ILE A 268 32.82 18.71 17.78
C ILE A 268 32.33 18.52 19.23
N CYS A 269 31.58 17.43 19.48
CA CYS A 269 31.03 17.13 20.80
C CYS A 269 32.13 16.88 21.84
N LEU A 270 33.15 16.07 21.49
CA LEU A 270 34.27 15.79 22.39
C LEU A 270 35.10 17.04 22.65
N THR A 271 35.30 17.91 21.65
CA THR A 271 35.95 19.21 21.82
C THR A 271 35.15 20.09 22.79
N GLN A 272 33.84 20.14 22.66
CA GLN A 272 32.95 20.86 23.56
C GLN A 272 33.09 20.34 25.01
N ILE A 273 32.99 19.02 25.20
CA ILE A 273 33.15 18.40 26.53
C ILE A 273 34.53 18.71 27.10
N PHE A 274 35.57 18.63 26.28
CA PHE A 274 36.92 18.98 26.71
C PHE A 274 37.06 20.45 27.18
N VAL A 275 36.46 21.40 26.44
CA VAL A 275 36.43 22.82 26.82
C VAL A 275 35.69 23.01 28.15
N ILE A 276 34.57 22.34 28.35
CA ILE A 276 33.80 22.39 29.60
C ILE A 276 34.58 21.79 30.76
N ILE A 277 35.28 20.67 30.54
CA ILE A 277 36.14 20.05 31.54
C ILE A 277 37.26 21.03 31.96
N LEU A 278 37.98 21.62 31.00
CA LEU A 278 39.04 22.59 31.31
C LEU A 278 38.51 23.80 32.06
N ALA A 279 37.45 24.44 31.55
CA ALA A 279 36.86 25.62 32.19
C ALA A 279 36.29 25.28 33.58
N GLY A 280 35.68 24.11 33.72
CA GLY A 280 35.14 23.61 35.00
C GLY A 280 36.22 23.32 36.02
N ILE A 281 37.38 22.75 35.62
CA ILE A 281 38.55 22.56 36.50
C ILE A 281 39.07 23.92 36.99
N PHE A 282 39.24 24.91 36.12
CA PHE A 282 39.67 26.25 36.53
C PHE A 282 38.66 26.90 37.50
N ALA A 283 37.36 26.76 37.26
CA ALA A 283 36.32 27.25 38.16
C ALA A 283 36.38 26.52 39.53
N ALA A 284 36.58 25.21 39.53
CA ALA A 284 36.71 24.42 40.76
C ALA A 284 37.98 24.81 41.58
N ILE A 285 39.15 25.02 40.92
CA ILE A 285 40.39 25.48 41.60
C ILE A 285 40.18 26.87 42.20
N ARG A 286 39.40 27.76 41.57
CA ARG A 286 39.09 29.08 42.12
C ARG A 286 38.06 29.05 43.27
N GLY A 287 37.44 27.89 43.52
CA GLY A 287 36.36 27.75 44.50
C GLY A 287 35.00 28.23 44.04
N ASP A 288 34.85 28.60 42.76
CA ASP A 288 33.57 29.08 42.19
C ASP A 288 32.59 27.92 41.92
N LEU A 289 33.10 26.67 41.81
CA LEU A 289 32.34 25.47 41.47
C LEU A 289 32.75 24.31 42.37
N SER A 290 31.77 23.60 42.97
CA SER A 290 32.05 22.36 43.72
C SER A 290 32.38 21.19 42.78
N VAL A 291 33.05 20.16 43.32
CA VAL A 291 33.41 18.94 42.58
C VAL A 291 32.17 18.20 42.12
N GLY A 292 31.13 18.11 42.95
CA GLY A 292 29.88 17.49 42.58
C GLY A 292 29.12 18.28 41.50
N SER A 293 29.07 19.63 41.61
CA SER A 293 28.51 20.48 40.59
C SER A 293 29.25 20.37 39.23
N PHE A 294 30.57 20.24 39.26
CA PHE A 294 31.38 19.98 38.07
C PHE A 294 31.02 18.64 37.41
N PHE A 295 30.78 17.59 38.20
CA PHE A 295 30.30 16.31 37.68
C PHE A 295 28.91 16.44 37.00
N VAL A 296 28.00 17.26 37.56
CA VAL A 296 26.70 17.55 36.95
C VAL A 296 26.88 18.20 35.58
N PHE A 297 27.79 19.20 35.45
CA PHE A 297 28.07 19.84 34.17
C PHE A 297 28.53 18.85 33.10
N ILE A 298 29.47 17.97 33.40
CA ILE A 298 29.96 16.94 32.44
C ILE A 298 28.82 15.99 32.04
N SER A 299 28.06 15.53 33.03
CA SER A 299 26.95 14.58 32.79
C SER A 299 25.84 15.17 31.92
N TYR A 300 25.45 16.41 32.24
CA TYR A 300 24.34 17.06 31.50
C TYR A 300 24.78 17.48 30.10
N GLU A 301 26.02 17.87 29.90
CA GLU A 301 26.56 18.17 28.59
C GLU A 301 26.42 16.95 27.66
N GLY A 302 26.78 15.76 28.12
CA GLY A 302 26.59 14.53 27.38
C GLY A 302 25.11 14.25 27.07
N MET A 303 24.20 14.52 28.02
CA MET A 303 22.78 14.33 27.86
C MET A 303 22.12 15.32 26.89
N ILE A 304 22.70 16.52 26.70
CA ILE A 304 22.19 17.55 25.78
C ILE A 304 22.76 17.36 24.37
N LEU A 305 24.03 17.08 24.23
CA LEU A 305 24.70 17.00 22.92
C LEU A 305 24.15 15.85 22.06
N TRP A 306 23.89 14.70 22.68
CA TRP A 306 23.42 13.52 21.93
C TRP A 306 22.05 13.74 21.22
N PRO A 307 20.99 14.26 21.89
CA PRO A 307 19.73 14.62 21.23
C PRO A 307 19.89 15.67 20.12
N VAL A 308 20.69 16.72 20.37
CA VAL A 308 20.93 17.78 19.38
C VAL A 308 21.54 17.21 18.10
N ARG A 309 22.50 16.31 18.24
CA ARG A 309 23.12 15.60 17.11
C ARG A 309 22.13 14.75 16.34
N ASN A 310 21.16 14.12 17.01
CA ASN A 310 20.12 13.30 16.36
C ASN A 310 19.02 14.10 15.66
N LEU A 311 18.88 15.40 15.91
CA LEU A 311 17.82 16.24 15.28
C LEU A 311 17.82 16.15 13.74
N GLY A 312 19.00 16.09 13.12
CA GLY A 312 19.10 15.95 11.67
C GLY A 312 18.40 14.68 11.14
N ARG A 313 18.60 13.53 11.81
CA ARG A 313 17.94 12.27 11.46
C ARG A 313 16.43 12.37 11.64
N ILE A 314 15.96 12.97 12.73
CA ILE A 314 14.56 13.17 13.03
C ILE A 314 13.89 14.01 11.92
N LEU A 315 14.55 15.11 11.49
CA LEU A 315 14.06 15.97 10.40
C LEU A 315 13.98 15.22 9.07
N ALA A 316 14.97 14.37 8.76
CA ALA A 316 14.94 13.54 7.57
C ALA A 316 13.79 12.53 7.58
N ASP A 317 13.57 11.83 8.70
CA ASP A 317 12.48 10.87 8.87
C ASP A 317 11.10 11.55 8.83
N MET A 318 10.99 12.77 9.37
CA MET A 318 9.79 13.61 9.26
C MET A 318 9.50 14.00 7.80
N GLY A 319 10.55 14.30 7.03
CA GLY A 319 10.46 14.55 5.59
C GLY A 319 9.89 13.34 4.84
N LYS A 320 10.44 12.13 5.07
CA LYS A 320 9.96 10.88 4.47
C LYS A 320 8.50 10.60 4.83
N MET A 321 8.15 10.66 6.12
CA MET A 321 6.77 10.50 6.58
C MET A 321 5.83 11.51 5.89
N SER A 322 6.26 12.76 5.74
CA SER A 322 5.46 13.80 5.08
C SER A 322 5.18 13.50 3.61
N VAL A 323 6.12 12.87 2.89
CA VAL A 323 5.91 12.39 1.50
C VAL A 323 4.93 11.22 1.48
N SER A 324 5.14 10.21 2.34
CA SER A 324 4.24 9.06 2.45
C SER A 324 2.80 9.48 2.75
N ILE A 325 2.59 10.41 3.69
CA ILE A 325 1.24 10.96 3.96
C ILE A 325 0.66 11.61 2.71
N GLY A 326 1.45 12.38 1.95
CA GLY A 326 0.99 12.99 0.70
C GLY A 326 0.46 11.96 -0.29
N ARG A 327 1.23 10.87 -0.51
CA ARG A 327 0.83 9.76 -1.39
C ARG A 327 -0.44 9.04 -0.93
N LEU A 328 -0.63 8.87 0.39
CA LEU A 328 -1.84 8.27 0.92
C LEU A 328 -3.05 9.21 0.78
N GLN A 329 -2.85 10.52 0.96
CA GLN A 329 -3.90 11.52 0.75
C GLN A 329 -4.34 11.59 -0.71
N GLU A 330 -3.43 11.46 -1.68
CA GLU A 330 -3.78 11.36 -3.09
C GLU A 330 -4.82 10.25 -3.36
N ILE A 331 -4.65 9.08 -2.72
CA ILE A 331 -5.64 8.00 -2.86
C ILE A 331 -6.95 8.39 -2.19
N LEU A 332 -6.91 8.90 -0.95
CA LEU A 332 -8.09 9.19 -0.14
C LEU A 332 -8.88 10.43 -0.62
N ASP A 333 -8.25 11.30 -1.38
CA ASP A 333 -8.86 12.49 -1.99
C ASP A 333 -9.57 12.16 -3.32
N GLU A 334 -9.33 10.97 -3.91
CA GLU A 334 -10.06 10.52 -5.12
C GLU A 334 -11.53 10.27 -4.79
N THR A 335 -12.40 10.58 -5.73
CA THR A 335 -13.84 10.46 -5.52
C THR A 335 -14.29 8.99 -5.63
N PRO A 336 -14.95 8.42 -4.62
CA PRO A 336 -15.51 7.07 -4.71
C PRO A 336 -16.57 6.96 -5.82
N GLU A 337 -16.70 5.77 -6.40
CA GLU A 337 -17.77 5.46 -7.31
C GLU A 337 -19.10 5.47 -6.55
N ASP A 338 -20.09 6.21 -7.06
CA ASP A 338 -21.44 6.15 -6.53
C ASP A 338 -22.13 4.87 -7.01
N VAL A 339 -22.17 3.88 -6.15
CA VAL A 339 -22.78 2.57 -6.45
C VAL A 339 -24.19 2.42 -5.86
N ALA A 340 -24.62 3.36 -5.02
CA ALA A 340 -25.85 3.27 -4.24
C ALA A 340 -27.00 4.12 -4.79
N SER A 341 -26.71 5.20 -5.51
CA SER A 341 -27.73 6.07 -6.08
C SER A 341 -28.29 5.51 -7.38
N GLY A 342 -29.57 5.79 -7.63
CA GLY A 342 -30.29 5.40 -8.83
C GLY A 342 -31.49 4.51 -8.56
N GLU A 343 -32.21 4.20 -9.64
CA GLU A 343 -33.39 3.36 -9.63
C GLU A 343 -33.03 1.87 -9.64
N THR A 344 -33.95 1.03 -9.19
CA THR A 344 -33.85 -0.45 -9.25
C THR A 344 -35.02 -1.05 -10.04
N PRO A 345 -35.12 -0.75 -11.34
CA PRO A 345 -36.20 -1.26 -12.17
C PRO A 345 -36.08 -2.79 -12.36
N PRO A 346 -37.19 -3.49 -12.65
CA PRO A 346 -37.09 -4.88 -13.07
C PRO A 346 -36.31 -4.95 -14.38
N ILE A 347 -35.29 -5.82 -14.44
CA ILE A 347 -34.46 -6.03 -15.62
C ILE A 347 -34.89 -7.36 -16.25
N GLU A 348 -35.39 -7.28 -17.48
CA GLU A 348 -35.83 -8.43 -18.27
C GLU A 348 -34.86 -8.76 -19.42
N GLY A 349 -34.04 -7.78 -19.85
CA GLY A 349 -32.92 -7.99 -20.74
C GLY A 349 -33.03 -7.38 -22.13
N ARG A 350 -33.93 -6.44 -22.39
CA ARG A 350 -33.93 -5.65 -23.63
C ARG A 350 -32.89 -4.55 -23.53
N ILE A 351 -31.99 -4.44 -24.51
CA ILE A 351 -30.86 -3.49 -24.50
C ILE A 351 -30.92 -2.61 -25.74
N GLU A 352 -30.83 -1.30 -25.55
CA GLU A 352 -30.86 -0.31 -26.63
C GLU A 352 -29.63 0.58 -26.55
N PHE A 353 -28.91 0.71 -27.65
CA PHE A 353 -27.86 1.72 -27.87
C PHE A 353 -28.41 2.75 -28.84
N ASP A 354 -28.39 4.03 -28.44
CA ASP A 354 -28.94 5.13 -29.21
C ASP A 354 -27.89 6.22 -29.40
N HIS A 355 -27.30 6.29 -30.58
CA HIS A 355 -26.23 7.22 -30.96
C HIS A 355 -25.06 7.26 -29.97
N VAL A 356 -24.66 6.12 -29.41
CA VAL A 356 -23.63 6.02 -28.36
C VAL A 356 -22.24 6.27 -28.91
N GLN A 357 -21.57 7.21 -28.29
CA GLN A 357 -20.15 7.49 -28.51
C GLN A 357 -19.37 7.37 -27.21
N PHE A 358 -18.13 6.86 -27.29
CA PHE A 358 -17.26 6.78 -26.13
C PHE A 358 -15.80 7.01 -26.48
N GLN A 359 -15.12 7.77 -25.60
CA GLN A 359 -13.71 8.08 -25.66
C GLN A 359 -13.10 7.92 -24.27
N TYR A 360 -11.97 7.20 -24.17
CA TYR A 360 -11.23 7.13 -22.90
C TYR A 360 -10.57 8.46 -22.57
N GLU A 361 -10.44 8.74 -21.30
CA GLU A 361 -9.74 9.94 -20.82
C GLU A 361 -8.27 9.91 -21.29
N GLY A 362 -7.83 10.97 -21.97
CA GLY A 362 -6.48 11.07 -22.53
C GLY A 362 -6.33 10.60 -23.98
N ASP A 363 -7.31 9.91 -24.56
CA ASP A 363 -7.27 9.53 -25.97
C ASP A 363 -7.63 10.73 -26.88
N SER A 364 -7.06 10.75 -28.09
CA SER A 364 -7.32 11.81 -29.07
C SER A 364 -8.57 11.57 -29.93
N GLN A 365 -9.08 10.33 -29.97
CA GLN A 365 -10.22 9.94 -30.80
C GLN A 365 -11.18 8.99 -30.05
N PRO A 366 -12.48 9.03 -30.35
CA PRO A 366 -13.44 8.11 -29.77
C PRO A 366 -13.19 6.67 -30.26
N VAL A 367 -13.28 5.74 -29.32
CA VAL A 367 -13.16 4.29 -29.57
C VAL A 367 -14.47 3.75 -30.14
N LEU A 368 -15.62 4.23 -29.65
CA LEU A 368 -16.93 3.91 -30.17
C LEU A 368 -17.55 5.17 -30.78
N LYS A 369 -18.15 5.02 -31.98
CA LYS A 369 -18.57 6.14 -32.82
C LYS A 369 -19.98 5.89 -33.31
N ASP A 370 -20.97 6.55 -32.71
CA ASP A 370 -22.35 6.57 -33.18
C ASP A 370 -22.95 5.15 -33.29
N LEU A 371 -22.94 4.40 -32.17
CA LEU A 371 -23.52 3.07 -32.11
C LEU A 371 -25.02 3.16 -31.89
N THR A 372 -25.81 2.58 -32.85
CA THR A 372 -27.26 2.50 -32.76
C THR A 372 -27.71 1.10 -33.13
N PHE A 373 -28.25 0.35 -32.16
CA PHE A 373 -28.81 -0.98 -32.34
C PHE A 373 -29.66 -1.38 -31.13
N THR A 374 -30.53 -2.38 -31.31
CA THR A 374 -31.37 -2.95 -30.25
C THR A 374 -31.19 -4.46 -30.18
N ILE A 375 -31.12 -4.96 -28.96
CA ILE A 375 -31.11 -6.39 -28.61
C ILE A 375 -32.44 -6.66 -27.89
N GLU A 376 -33.29 -7.50 -28.45
CA GLU A 376 -34.52 -7.87 -27.77
C GLU A 376 -34.30 -8.90 -26.68
N LYS A 377 -35.20 -8.93 -25.69
CA LYS A 377 -35.16 -9.87 -24.56
C LYS A 377 -35.05 -11.32 -25.05
N GLY A 378 -34.15 -12.09 -24.44
CA GLY A 378 -33.92 -13.50 -24.71
C GLY A 378 -33.16 -13.81 -26.00
N MET A 379 -32.73 -12.79 -26.75
CA MET A 379 -31.92 -13.00 -27.96
C MET A 379 -30.48 -13.37 -27.59
N THR A 380 -29.90 -14.24 -28.41
CA THR A 380 -28.45 -14.47 -28.44
C THR A 380 -27.85 -13.61 -29.55
N VAL A 381 -27.00 -12.66 -29.17
CA VAL A 381 -26.36 -11.73 -30.10
C VAL A 381 -24.85 -11.98 -30.12
N ALA A 382 -24.27 -12.14 -31.30
CA ALA A 382 -22.83 -12.25 -31.48
C ALA A 382 -22.24 -10.91 -31.94
N LEU A 383 -21.20 -10.44 -31.26
CA LEU A 383 -20.44 -9.27 -31.64
C LEU A 383 -19.09 -9.70 -32.22
N ILE A 384 -18.90 -9.51 -33.51
CA ILE A 384 -17.70 -9.88 -34.27
C ILE A 384 -16.96 -8.62 -34.72
N GLY A 385 -15.64 -8.69 -34.79
CA GLY A 385 -14.82 -7.61 -35.34
C GLY A 385 -13.32 -7.79 -35.01
N PRO A 386 -12.46 -7.00 -35.63
CA PRO A 386 -11.01 -7.09 -35.40
C PRO A 386 -10.64 -6.72 -33.96
N THR A 387 -9.42 -7.16 -33.56
CA THR A 387 -8.84 -6.72 -32.26
C THR A 387 -8.68 -5.21 -32.27
N GLY A 388 -9.01 -4.56 -31.14
CA GLY A 388 -8.99 -3.10 -31.05
C GLY A 388 -10.23 -2.39 -31.65
N GLY A 389 -11.23 -3.13 -32.18
CA GLY A 389 -12.45 -2.55 -32.74
C GLY A 389 -13.42 -1.91 -31.74
N GLY A 390 -13.18 -2.02 -30.43
CA GLY A 390 -14.03 -1.46 -29.38
C GLY A 390 -14.98 -2.45 -28.71
N LYS A 391 -14.88 -3.77 -28.99
CA LYS A 391 -15.80 -4.80 -28.47
C LYS A 391 -15.85 -4.85 -26.93
N SER A 392 -14.70 -4.95 -26.27
CA SER A 392 -14.64 -4.95 -24.79
C SER A 392 -15.05 -3.59 -24.19
N THR A 393 -14.83 -2.49 -24.93
CA THR A 393 -15.30 -1.16 -24.52
C THR A 393 -16.83 -1.10 -24.45
N LEU A 394 -17.52 -1.71 -25.41
CA LEU A 394 -18.99 -1.83 -25.39
C LEU A 394 -19.47 -2.57 -24.13
N VAL A 395 -18.78 -3.66 -23.75
CA VAL A 395 -19.07 -4.39 -22.50
C VAL A 395 -18.83 -3.52 -21.28
N HIS A 396 -17.74 -2.77 -21.25
CA HIS A 396 -17.45 -1.88 -20.14
C HIS A 396 -18.54 -0.82 -19.96
N LEU A 397 -19.11 -0.30 -21.04
CA LEU A 397 -20.25 0.62 -20.98
C LEU A 397 -21.52 -0.08 -20.47
N LEU A 398 -21.81 -1.30 -20.93
CA LEU A 398 -22.98 -2.05 -20.51
C LEU A 398 -22.91 -2.45 -19.02
N MET A 399 -21.70 -2.75 -18.50
CA MET A 399 -21.44 -2.95 -17.07
C MET A 399 -21.38 -1.64 -16.28
N ARG A 400 -21.51 -0.50 -16.97
CA ARG A 400 -21.32 0.84 -16.39
C ARG A 400 -20.02 0.98 -15.58
N LEU A 401 -18.92 0.39 -16.12
CA LEU A 401 -17.56 0.64 -15.65
C LEU A 401 -17.04 1.99 -16.12
N TYR A 402 -17.63 2.49 -17.22
CA TYR A 402 -17.52 3.84 -17.76
C TYR A 402 -18.91 4.29 -18.18
N ASP A 403 -19.17 5.59 -18.13
CA ASP A 403 -20.37 6.20 -18.67
C ASP A 403 -20.11 6.64 -20.14
N PRO A 404 -21.10 6.60 -21.06
CA PRO A 404 -20.92 7.04 -22.44
C PRO A 404 -20.55 8.54 -22.51
N THR A 405 -19.74 8.91 -23.50
CA THR A 405 -19.38 10.33 -23.73
C THR A 405 -20.55 11.11 -24.32
N SER A 406 -21.35 10.48 -25.19
CA SER A 406 -22.61 11.00 -25.74
C SER A 406 -23.50 9.86 -26.20
N GLY A 407 -24.77 10.15 -26.47
CA GLY A 407 -25.82 9.16 -26.75
C GLY A 407 -26.34 8.53 -25.46
N GLN A 408 -27.21 7.53 -25.59
CA GLN A 408 -27.88 6.87 -24.46
C GLN A 408 -27.85 5.36 -24.61
N ILE A 409 -27.67 4.67 -23.48
CA ILE A 409 -27.85 3.21 -23.40
C ILE A 409 -29.05 2.98 -22.49
N ARG A 410 -30.01 2.20 -22.94
CA ARG A 410 -31.21 1.86 -22.16
C ARG A 410 -31.29 0.36 -21.94
N ILE A 411 -31.76 -0.03 -20.77
CA ILE A 411 -32.10 -1.42 -20.44
C ILE A 411 -33.58 -1.42 -20.04
N ASP A 412 -34.39 -2.16 -20.78
CA ASP A 412 -35.84 -2.23 -20.60
C ASP A 412 -36.51 -0.84 -20.56
N GLY A 413 -36.01 0.10 -21.40
CA GLY A 413 -36.50 1.47 -21.51
C GLY A 413 -35.95 2.45 -20.47
N HIS A 414 -35.20 2.00 -19.44
CA HIS A 414 -34.54 2.83 -18.43
C HIS A 414 -33.13 3.20 -18.86
N GLU A 415 -32.75 4.47 -18.75
CA GLU A 415 -31.40 4.90 -19.07
C GLU A 415 -30.41 4.30 -18.08
N ILE A 416 -29.30 3.74 -18.58
CA ILE A 416 -28.33 3.03 -17.77
C ILE A 416 -27.68 3.93 -16.69
N THR A 417 -27.62 5.24 -16.94
CA THR A 417 -27.10 6.24 -16.00
C THR A 417 -28.01 6.47 -14.80
N ASP A 418 -29.31 6.20 -14.94
CA ASP A 418 -30.31 6.36 -13.88
C ASP A 418 -30.46 5.09 -13.04
N ILE A 419 -30.03 3.93 -13.57
CA ILE A 419 -30.07 2.65 -12.82
C ILE A 419 -28.95 2.61 -11.79
N GLN A 420 -29.26 2.18 -10.56
CA GLN A 420 -28.27 1.95 -9.51
C GLN A 420 -27.19 0.96 -9.98
N ARG A 421 -25.89 1.34 -9.89
CA ARG A 421 -24.78 0.51 -10.39
C ARG A 421 -24.72 -0.89 -9.75
N THR A 422 -24.97 -0.97 -8.43
CA THR A 422 -25.01 -2.27 -7.74
C THR A 422 -26.13 -3.16 -8.31
N TRP A 423 -27.33 -2.60 -8.52
CA TRP A 423 -28.45 -3.32 -9.09
C TRP A 423 -28.17 -3.77 -10.52
N LEU A 424 -27.65 -2.89 -11.36
CA LEU A 424 -27.26 -3.20 -12.74
C LEU A 424 -26.27 -4.38 -12.78
N ARG A 425 -25.19 -4.29 -12.01
CA ARG A 425 -24.12 -5.32 -11.96
C ARG A 425 -24.58 -6.63 -11.34
N GLN A 426 -25.63 -6.65 -10.54
CA GLN A 426 -26.26 -7.88 -10.03
C GLN A 426 -27.10 -8.60 -11.08
N ASN A 427 -27.61 -7.87 -12.07
CA ASN A 427 -28.46 -8.40 -13.13
C ASN A 427 -27.72 -8.67 -14.45
N ILE A 428 -26.43 -8.40 -14.52
CA ILE A 428 -25.57 -8.70 -15.68
C ILE A 428 -24.45 -9.63 -15.26
N GLY A 429 -24.43 -10.83 -15.83
CA GLY A 429 -23.31 -11.78 -15.68
C GLY A 429 -22.27 -11.57 -16.76
N ILE A 430 -21.00 -11.65 -16.38
CA ILE A 430 -19.90 -11.55 -17.33
C ILE A 430 -18.86 -12.64 -17.13
N VAL A 431 -18.43 -13.22 -18.25
CA VAL A 431 -17.24 -14.08 -18.33
C VAL A 431 -16.18 -13.34 -19.12
N LEU A 432 -15.09 -12.95 -18.46
CA LEU A 432 -14.02 -12.16 -19.05
C LEU A 432 -13.12 -13.00 -19.98
N GLN A 433 -12.48 -12.35 -20.94
CA GLN A 433 -11.52 -12.94 -21.86
C GLN A 433 -10.38 -13.63 -21.12
N GLU A 434 -9.80 -12.98 -20.10
CA GLU A 434 -8.82 -13.57 -19.20
C GLU A 434 -9.47 -13.89 -17.85
N PRO A 435 -9.80 -15.17 -17.55
CA PRO A 435 -10.45 -15.54 -16.32
C PRO A 435 -9.51 -15.39 -15.13
N PHE A 436 -9.91 -14.61 -14.14
CA PHE A 436 -9.18 -14.48 -12.90
C PHE A 436 -9.73 -15.44 -11.84
N LEU A 437 -8.86 -16.28 -11.29
CA LEU A 437 -9.17 -17.16 -10.16
C LEU A 437 -8.35 -16.73 -8.94
N PHE A 438 -9.04 -16.66 -7.79
CA PHE A 438 -8.41 -16.38 -6.51
C PHE A 438 -7.64 -17.60 -6.00
N SER A 439 -6.59 -17.38 -5.23
CA SER A 439 -5.84 -18.45 -4.54
C SER A 439 -6.66 -19.05 -3.39
N LYS A 440 -7.73 -19.76 -3.78
CA LYS A 440 -8.70 -20.44 -2.92
C LYS A 440 -9.02 -21.81 -3.52
N THR A 441 -9.96 -22.55 -2.93
CA THR A 441 -10.46 -23.80 -3.52
C THR A 441 -11.23 -23.54 -4.82
N ILE A 442 -11.38 -24.56 -5.65
CA ILE A 442 -12.24 -24.48 -6.85
C ILE A 442 -13.68 -24.19 -6.41
N TYR A 443 -14.15 -24.84 -5.34
CA TYR A 443 -15.45 -24.55 -4.75
C TYR A 443 -15.62 -23.07 -4.42
N ASP A 444 -14.71 -22.49 -3.66
CA ASP A 444 -14.78 -21.06 -3.27
C ASP A 444 -14.76 -20.12 -4.48
N ASN A 445 -14.01 -20.49 -5.52
CA ASN A 445 -13.95 -19.70 -6.74
C ASN A 445 -15.29 -19.68 -7.50
N ILE A 446 -16.02 -20.78 -7.54
CA ILE A 446 -17.35 -20.84 -8.15
C ILE A 446 -18.39 -20.19 -7.24
N HIS A 447 -18.39 -20.54 -5.94
CA HIS A 447 -19.33 -20.06 -4.93
C HIS A 447 -19.29 -18.54 -4.71
N LEU A 448 -18.22 -17.87 -5.17
CA LEU A 448 -18.04 -16.43 -5.03
C LEU A 448 -19.21 -15.60 -5.59
N ALA A 449 -19.83 -16.06 -6.69
CA ALA A 449 -20.95 -15.36 -7.33
C ALA A 449 -22.22 -15.34 -6.47
N ARG A 450 -22.47 -16.39 -5.69
CA ARG A 450 -23.64 -16.51 -4.82
C ARG A 450 -23.28 -17.25 -3.53
N ARG A 451 -22.94 -16.49 -2.48
CA ARG A 451 -22.48 -17.02 -1.19
C ARG A 451 -23.49 -17.89 -0.42
N GLY A 452 -24.77 -17.86 -0.81
CA GLY A 452 -25.82 -18.69 -0.22
C GLY A 452 -26.11 -19.97 -1.01
N ALA A 453 -25.37 -20.27 -2.08
CA ALA A 453 -25.60 -21.46 -2.90
C ALA A 453 -25.19 -22.74 -2.16
N HIS A 454 -26.02 -23.78 -2.28
CA HIS A 454 -25.70 -25.12 -1.78
C HIS A 454 -24.68 -25.81 -2.69
N ARG A 455 -24.03 -26.86 -2.16
CA ARG A 455 -22.96 -27.58 -2.88
C ARG A 455 -23.47 -28.19 -4.19
N GLU A 456 -24.70 -28.71 -4.19
CA GLU A 456 -25.33 -29.28 -5.37
C GLU A 456 -25.53 -28.25 -6.51
N GLU A 457 -25.83 -26.99 -6.15
CA GLU A 457 -25.97 -25.90 -7.13
C GLU A 457 -24.62 -25.54 -7.74
N VAL A 458 -23.55 -25.53 -6.94
CA VAL A 458 -22.18 -25.32 -7.41
C VAL A 458 -21.74 -26.43 -8.36
N GLU A 459 -22.06 -27.69 -8.04
CA GLU A 459 -21.77 -28.84 -8.88
C GLU A 459 -22.60 -28.80 -10.17
N GLN A 460 -23.86 -28.39 -10.10
CA GLN A 460 -24.71 -28.23 -11.28
C GLN A 460 -24.16 -27.12 -12.22
N ALA A 461 -23.74 -25.98 -11.67
CA ALA A 461 -23.10 -24.92 -12.46
C ALA A 461 -21.80 -25.42 -13.12
N ALA A 462 -21.04 -26.26 -12.44
CA ALA A 462 -19.84 -26.88 -13.01
C ALA A 462 -20.17 -27.89 -14.13
N ARG A 463 -21.29 -28.61 -14.04
CA ARG A 463 -21.78 -29.49 -15.14
C ARG A 463 -22.19 -28.68 -16.36
N ILE A 464 -22.93 -27.60 -16.18
CA ILE A 464 -23.31 -26.67 -17.28
C ILE A 464 -22.04 -26.14 -17.97
N ALA A 465 -21.01 -25.78 -17.20
CA ALA A 465 -19.73 -25.32 -17.72
C ALA A 465 -18.81 -26.47 -18.21
N SER A 466 -19.27 -27.72 -18.23
CA SER A 466 -18.52 -28.90 -18.67
C SER A 466 -17.17 -29.07 -17.96
N VAL A 467 -17.10 -28.74 -16.63
CA VAL A 467 -15.86 -28.83 -15.85
C VAL A 467 -15.98 -29.77 -14.66
N HIS A 468 -17.18 -30.28 -14.36
CA HIS A 468 -17.44 -31.15 -13.20
C HIS A 468 -16.58 -32.42 -13.21
N GLU A 469 -16.51 -33.15 -14.32
CA GLU A 469 -15.76 -34.38 -14.46
C GLU A 469 -14.26 -34.12 -14.23
N VAL A 470 -13.75 -33.06 -14.82
CA VAL A 470 -12.34 -32.66 -14.63
C VAL A 470 -12.03 -32.31 -13.17
N ILE A 471 -12.98 -31.65 -12.49
CA ILE A 471 -12.81 -31.33 -11.06
C ILE A 471 -12.83 -32.62 -10.22
N ALA A 472 -13.69 -33.58 -10.57
CA ALA A 472 -13.78 -34.86 -9.87
C ALA A 472 -12.52 -35.74 -10.00
N GLU A 473 -11.73 -35.56 -11.07
CA GLU A 473 -10.47 -36.27 -11.28
C GLU A 473 -9.31 -35.72 -10.41
N PHE A 474 -9.44 -34.51 -9.82
CA PHE A 474 -8.40 -34.02 -8.91
C PHE A 474 -8.45 -34.74 -7.57
N ASP A 475 -7.29 -34.98 -6.96
CA ASP A 475 -7.15 -35.70 -5.65
C ASP A 475 -8.07 -35.17 -4.55
N ARG A 476 -8.38 -33.86 -4.55
CA ARG A 476 -9.26 -33.18 -3.59
C ARG A 476 -10.56 -32.69 -4.21
N GLY A 477 -10.86 -33.04 -5.45
CA GLY A 477 -12.06 -32.58 -6.15
C GLY A 477 -12.23 -31.06 -6.05
N TYR A 478 -13.41 -30.62 -5.63
CA TYR A 478 -13.74 -29.19 -5.45
C TYR A 478 -12.92 -28.48 -4.37
N ASP A 479 -12.32 -29.20 -3.42
CA ASP A 479 -11.48 -28.65 -2.36
C ASP A 479 -10.00 -28.48 -2.81
N THR A 480 -9.72 -28.70 -4.10
CA THR A 480 -8.41 -28.47 -4.71
C THR A 480 -8.09 -26.98 -4.68
N LEU A 481 -6.92 -26.61 -4.10
CA LEU A 481 -6.44 -25.25 -4.06
C LEU A 481 -5.93 -24.82 -5.43
N VAL A 482 -6.45 -23.71 -5.89
CA VAL A 482 -6.02 -23.05 -7.11
C VAL A 482 -4.86 -22.12 -6.75
N GLY A 483 -3.70 -22.29 -7.38
CA GLY A 483 -2.55 -21.41 -7.17
C GLY A 483 -2.83 -19.96 -7.60
N GLU A 484 -1.89 -19.05 -7.32
CA GLU A 484 -2.02 -17.65 -7.68
C GLU A 484 -2.38 -17.49 -9.17
N LYS A 485 -3.44 -16.75 -9.47
CA LYS A 485 -4.01 -16.60 -10.83
C LYS A 485 -4.30 -17.91 -11.55
N GLY A 486 -4.53 -19.00 -10.80
CA GLY A 486 -4.87 -20.30 -11.38
C GLY A 486 -3.71 -21.03 -12.05
N VAL A 487 -2.48 -20.78 -11.65
CA VAL A 487 -1.26 -21.33 -12.29
C VAL A 487 -1.25 -22.85 -12.41
N THR A 488 -1.98 -23.54 -11.56
CA THR A 488 -2.09 -25.02 -11.52
C THR A 488 -3.10 -25.59 -12.53
N LEU A 489 -3.90 -24.73 -13.19
CA LEU A 489 -4.94 -25.13 -14.12
C LEU A 489 -4.60 -24.74 -15.57
N SER A 490 -5.07 -25.53 -16.53
CA SER A 490 -4.99 -25.17 -17.95
C SER A 490 -5.88 -23.95 -18.27
N GLY A 491 -5.61 -23.25 -19.37
CA GLY A 491 -6.41 -22.10 -19.81
C GLY A 491 -7.90 -22.44 -19.95
N GLY A 492 -8.22 -23.55 -20.58
CA GLY A 492 -9.60 -24.02 -20.74
C GLY A 492 -10.28 -24.42 -19.42
N GLN A 493 -9.53 -24.99 -18.45
CA GLN A 493 -10.07 -25.28 -17.12
C GLN A 493 -10.40 -24.00 -16.36
N LYS A 494 -9.50 -23.00 -16.37
CA LYS A 494 -9.76 -21.68 -15.76
C LYS A 494 -11.03 -21.04 -16.33
N GLN A 495 -11.16 -21.08 -17.65
CA GLN A 495 -12.28 -20.50 -18.36
C GLN A 495 -13.60 -21.15 -17.98
N ARG A 496 -13.65 -22.51 -17.97
CA ARG A 496 -14.84 -23.25 -17.57
C ARG A 496 -15.22 -23.03 -16.10
N ILE A 497 -14.25 -22.87 -15.20
CA ILE A 497 -14.50 -22.50 -13.79
C ILE A 497 -15.09 -21.09 -13.71
N ALA A 498 -14.62 -20.13 -14.52
CA ALA A 498 -15.18 -18.78 -14.57
C ALA A 498 -16.61 -18.78 -15.15
N ILE A 499 -16.88 -19.62 -16.16
CA ILE A 499 -18.24 -19.83 -16.68
C ILE A 499 -19.14 -20.39 -15.58
N ALA A 500 -18.71 -21.47 -14.86
CA ALA A 500 -19.44 -22.03 -13.74
C ALA A 500 -19.77 -21.00 -12.66
N ARG A 501 -18.81 -20.13 -12.32
CA ARG A 501 -19.02 -19.00 -11.41
C ARG A 501 -20.15 -18.09 -11.87
N THR A 502 -20.16 -17.71 -13.14
CA THR A 502 -21.16 -16.78 -13.69
C THR A 502 -22.54 -17.43 -13.77
N VAL A 503 -22.63 -18.69 -14.20
CA VAL A 503 -23.87 -19.45 -14.34
C VAL A 503 -24.53 -19.80 -13.00
N LEU A 504 -23.75 -19.87 -11.91
CA LEU A 504 -24.28 -20.16 -10.57
C LEU A 504 -25.32 -19.11 -10.10
N SER A 505 -25.25 -17.90 -10.60
CA SER A 505 -26.22 -16.83 -10.32
C SER A 505 -27.06 -16.58 -11.58
N PRO A 506 -28.36 -16.93 -11.60
CA PRO A 506 -29.22 -16.62 -12.73
C PRO A 506 -29.34 -15.12 -12.93
N GLN A 507 -29.05 -14.66 -14.14
CA GLN A 507 -29.09 -13.23 -14.50
C GLN A 507 -29.82 -13.05 -15.82
N PRO A 508 -30.63 -11.98 -15.96
CA PRO A 508 -31.38 -11.73 -17.20
C PRO A 508 -30.49 -11.39 -18.41
N ILE A 509 -29.26 -10.92 -18.16
CA ILE A 509 -28.28 -10.59 -19.21
C ILE A 509 -26.96 -11.32 -18.91
N LEU A 510 -26.43 -12.04 -19.92
CA LEU A 510 -25.13 -12.71 -19.87
C LEU A 510 -24.20 -12.21 -20.96
N ILE A 511 -22.96 -11.97 -20.62
CA ILE A 511 -21.90 -11.51 -21.52
C ILE A 511 -20.74 -12.50 -21.51
N PHE A 512 -20.36 -12.97 -22.68
CA PHE A 512 -19.18 -13.81 -22.91
C PHE A 512 -18.15 -13.01 -23.73
N ASP A 513 -17.14 -12.42 -23.08
CA ASP A 513 -16.12 -11.61 -23.76
C ASP A 513 -14.96 -12.53 -24.18
N ASP A 514 -14.99 -13.01 -25.42
CA ASP A 514 -14.04 -13.95 -26.07
C ASP A 514 -13.66 -15.15 -25.19
N SER A 515 -14.52 -15.44 -24.24
CA SER A 515 -14.26 -16.37 -23.14
C SER A 515 -14.37 -17.84 -23.53
N LEU A 516 -14.85 -18.14 -24.72
CA LEU A 516 -14.93 -19.48 -25.28
C LEU A 516 -13.74 -19.80 -26.21
N SER A 517 -12.85 -18.84 -26.46
CA SER A 517 -11.71 -18.99 -27.39
C SER A 517 -10.65 -20.01 -26.90
N ALA A 518 -10.49 -20.18 -25.60
CA ALA A 518 -9.55 -21.15 -25.01
C ALA A 518 -10.19 -22.54 -24.79
N VAL A 519 -11.46 -22.71 -25.12
CA VAL A 519 -12.19 -23.98 -25.03
C VAL A 519 -12.25 -24.62 -26.41
N ASP A 520 -12.16 -25.94 -26.50
CA ASP A 520 -12.32 -26.64 -27.78
C ASP A 520 -13.75 -26.51 -28.31
N THR A 521 -13.91 -26.62 -29.63
CA THR A 521 -15.20 -26.37 -30.32
C THR A 521 -16.32 -27.30 -29.86
N GLN A 522 -16.00 -28.55 -29.49
CA GLN A 522 -17.00 -29.51 -29.03
C GLN A 522 -17.51 -29.14 -27.62
N THR A 523 -16.61 -28.77 -26.73
CA THR A 523 -16.97 -28.32 -25.39
C THR A 523 -17.70 -26.97 -25.41
N ASP A 524 -17.30 -26.02 -26.29
CA ASP A 524 -18.02 -24.76 -26.52
C ASP A 524 -19.48 -25.02 -26.94
N ALA A 525 -19.70 -25.91 -27.90
CA ALA A 525 -21.06 -26.27 -28.34
C ALA A 525 -21.90 -26.90 -27.20
N LYS A 526 -21.30 -27.78 -26.38
CA LYS A 526 -21.95 -28.36 -25.19
C LYS A 526 -22.37 -27.31 -24.18
N ILE A 527 -21.44 -26.38 -23.84
CA ILE A 527 -21.74 -25.29 -22.91
C ILE A 527 -22.88 -24.42 -23.41
N ARG A 528 -22.86 -24.03 -24.67
CA ARG A 528 -23.92 -23.19 -25.27
C ARG A 528 -25.27 -23.93 -25.28
N ALA A 529 -25.28 -25.21 -25.62
CA ALA A 529 -26.51 -26.02 -25.58
C ALA A 529 -27.08 -26.12 -24.15
N ALA A 530 -26.25 -26.40 -23.17
CA ALA A 530 -26.65 -26.46 -21.77
C ALA A 530 -27.15 -25.11 -21.24
N LEU A 531 -26.52 -24.00 -21.63
CA LEU A 531 -26.95 -22.65 -21.28
C LEU A 531 -28.31 -22.34 -21.88
N LYS A 532 -28.55 -22.66 -23.14
CA LYS A 532 -29.83 -22.43 -23.83
C LYS A 532 -30.98 -23.23 -23.19
N GLU A 533 -30.72 -24.45 -22.71
CA GLU A 533 -31.68 -25.27 -21.99
C GLU A 533 -32.07 -24.69 -20.63
N VAL A 534 -31.06 -24.22 -19.86
CA VAL A 534 -31.28 -23.73 -18.49
C VAL A 534 -31.74 -22.27 -18.44
N GLN A 535 -31.41 -21.46 -19.44
CA GLN A 535 -31.61 -20.02 -19.43
C GLN A 535 -32.26 -19.52 -20.74
N SER A 536 -33.34 -20.16 -21.18
CA SER A 536 -34.01 -19.88 -22.44
C SER A 536 -34.59 -18.46 -22.58
N GLN A 537 -34.67 -17.69 -21.51
CA GLN A 537 -35.16 -16.28 -21.51
C GLN A 537 -34.04 -15.26 -21.24
N THR A 538 -32.78 -15.70 -21.12
CA THR A 538 -31.65 -14.82 -20.84
C THR A 538 -31.12 -14.20 -22.13
N THR A 539 -30.97 -12.88 -22.14
CA THR A 539 -30.33 -12.16 -23.25
C THR A 539 -28.82 -12.43 -23.18
N THR A 540 -28.27 -12.99 -24.24
CA THR A 540 -26.87 -13.41 -24.27
C THR A 540 -26.08 -12.62 -25.30
N LEU A 541 -25.00 -11.94 -24.87
CA LEU A 541 -24.05 -11.26 -25.74
C LEU A 541 -22.76 -12.05 -25.83
N ILE A 542 -22.41 -12.56 -26.99
CA ILE A 542 -21.18 -13.34 -27.25
C ILE A 542 -20.22 -12.48 -28.07
N ILE A 543 -19.16 -12.02 -27.46
CA ILE A 543 -18.06 -11.38 -28.17
C ILE A 543 -17.09 -12.47 -28.60
N THR A 544 -16.85 -12.57 -29.89
CA THR A 544 -15.97 -13.62 -30.42
C THR A 544 -15.32 -13.21 -31.74
N GLN A 545 -14.23 -13.87 -32.05
CA GLN A 545 -13.58 -13.83 -33.36
C GLN A 545 -13.83 -15.12 -34.15
N ARG A 546 -14.51 -16.14 -33.55
CA ARG A 546 -14.78 -17.43 -34.17
C ARG A 546 -16.16 -17.42 -34.78
N VAL A 547 -16.23 -17.70 -36.07
CA VAL A 547 -17.51 -17.85 -36.79
C VAL A 547 -18.36 -18.98 -36.19
N ALA A 548 -17.74 -20.10 -35.82
CA ALA A 548 -18.45 -21.23 -35.22
C ALA A 548 -19.21 -20.88 -33.93
N SER A 549 -18.73 -19.89 -33.17
CA SER A 549 -19.41 -19.41 -31.95
C SER A 549 -20.54 -18.38 -32.25
N ALA A 550 -20.52 -17.78 -33.44
CA ALA A 550 -21.45 -16.73 -33.83
C ALA A 550 -22.57 -17.20 -34.77
N MET A 551 -22.36 -18.29 -35.51
CA MET A 551 -23.27 -18.72 -36.58
C MET A 551 -24.70 -19.10 -36.11
N ASP A 552 -24.80 -19.53 -34.84
CA ASP A 552 -26.08 -19.91 -34.22
C ASP A 552 -26.77 -18.74 -33.48
N ALA A 553 -26.22 -17.53 -33.55
CA ALA A 553 -26.79 -16.35 -32.93
C ALA A 553 -28.00 -15.83 -33.70
N ASP A 554 -29.01 -15.32 -32.97
CA ASP A 554 -30.21 -14.72 -33.57
C ASP A 554 -29.88 -13.43 -34.33
N LEU A 555 -28.85 -12.71 -33.88
CA LEU A 555 -28.35 -11.49 -34.52
C LEU A 555 -26.82 -11.45 -34.43
N ILE A 556 -26.16 -11.13 -35.53
CA ILE A 556 -24.71 -10.89 -35.57
C ILE A 556 -24.49 -9.42 -35.86
N LEU A 557 -23.72 -8.76 -35.00
CA LEU A 557 -23.28 -7.38 -35.15
C LEU A 557 -21.77 -7.36 -35.50
N VAL A 558 -21.44 -6.69 -36.60
CA VAL A 558 -20.04 -6.54 -37.03
C VAL A 558 -19.53 -5.17 -36.63
N LEU A 559 -18.62 -5.13 -35.66
CA LEU A 559 -18.01 -3.90 -35.16
C LEU A 559 -16.66 -3.66 -35.81
N GLU A 560 -16.53 -2.60 -36.58
CA GLU A 560 -15.34 -2.20 -37.31
C GLU A 560 -15.05 -0.72 -37.07
N GLN A 561 -13.83 -0.40 -36.61
CA GLN A 561 -13.36 0.98 -36.32
C GLN A 561 -14.32 1.79 -35.43
N GLY A 562 -14.97 1.12 -34.49
CA GLY A 562 -15.88 1.74 -33.53
C GLY A 562 -17.29 1.96 -34.04
N ARG A 563 -17.70 1.37 -35.18
CA ARG A 563 -19.06 1.44 -35.78
C ARG A 563 -19.60 0.06 -36.08
N ILE A 564 -20.91 -0.11 -35.97
CA ILE A 564 -21.57 -1.30 -36.52
C ILE A 564 -21.67 -1.13 -38.03
N THR A 565 -20.94 -1.96 -38.77
CA THR A 565 -20.91 -1.90 -40.26
C THR A 565 -21.86 -2.87 -40.91
N GLN A 566 -22.18 -3.99 -40.22
CA GLN A 566 -23.10 -5.01 -40.71
C GLN A 566 -23.92 -5.55 -39.51
N ALA A 567 -25.20 -5.85 -39.74
CA ALA A 567 -26.10 -6.49 -38.79
C ALA A 567 -27.04 -7.45 -39.52
N GLY A 568 -27.23 -8.66 -39.00
CA GLY A 568 -28.10 -9.66 -39.59
C GLY A 568 -27.84 -11.07 -39.08
N THR A 569 -28.54 -12.06 -39.59
CA THR A 569 -28.29 -13.48 -39.32
C THR A 569 -27.08 -13.98 -40.12
N HIS A 570 -26.54 -15.14 -39.75
CA HIS A 570 -25.44 -15.78 -40.48
C HIS A 570 -25.71 -15.88 -42.01
N ALA A 571 -26.90 -16.35 -42.38
CA ALA A 571 -27.29 -16.48 -43.77
C ALA A 571 -27.32 -15.13 -44.50
N GLN A 572 -27.94 -14.11 -43.90
CA GLN A 572 -28.03 -12.77 -44.48
C GLN A 572 -26.65 -12.11 -44.67
N LEU A 573 -25.73 -12.29 -43.71
CA LEU A 573 -24.40 -11.69 -43.76
C LEU A 573 -23.46 -12.41 -44.74
N LEU A 574 -23.72 -13.68 -45.07
CA LEU A 574 -22.97 -14.40 -46.11
C LEU A 574 -23.29 -13.88 -47.50
N GLU A 575 -24.53 -13.40 -47.73
CA GLU A 575 -24.96 -12.84 -49.03
C GLU A 575 -24.44 -11.41 -49.23
N GLN A 576 -24.00 -10.73 -48.15
CA GLN A 576 -23.51 -9.36 -48.22
C GLN A 576 -21.96 -9.34 -48.35
N ASP A 577 -21.45 -8.49 -49.23
CA ASP A 577 -20.02 -8.20 -49.26
C ASP A 577 -19.63 -7.40 -48.03
N GLY A 578 -18.66 -7.92 -47.25
CA GLY A 578 -18.22 -7.24 -46.06
C GLY A 578 -17.21 -8.04 -45.22
N LEU A 579 -16.95 -7.52 -44.03
CA LEU A 579 -15.94 -8.13 -43.13
C LEU A 579 -16.39 -9.51 -42.65
N TYR A 580 -17.69 -9.73 -42.39
CA TYR A 580 -18.19 -11.01 -41.92
C TYR A 580 -17.90 -12.14 -42.90
N ARG A 581 -18.30 -11.96 -44.18
CA ARG A 581 -18.06 -12.95 -45.23
C ARG A 581 -16.57 -13.28 -45.40
N ARG A 582 -15.69 -12.28 -45.37
CA ARG A 582 -14.24 -12.49 -45.45
C ARG A 582 -13.72 -13.32 -44.27
N ILE A 583 -14.19 -13.07 -43.03
CA ILE A 583 -13.83 -13.85 -41.87
C ILE A 583 -14.27 -15.30 -42.03
N VAL A 584 -15.49 -15.54 -42.50
CA VAL A 584 -16.01 -16.89 -42.78
C VAL A 584 -15.15 -17.61 -43.80
N GLU A 585 -14.88 -16.98 -44.97
CA GLU A 585 -14.06 -17.56 -46.03
C GLU A 585 -12.66 -17.95 -45.52
N ILE A 586 -11.99 -17.07 -44.74
CA ILE A 586 -10.65 -17.35 -44.17
C ILE A 586 -10.70 -18.52 -43.17
N GLN A 587 -11.73 -18.57 -42.30
CA GLN A 587 -11.80 -19.61 -41.28
C GLN A 587 -12.21 -20.97 -41.88
N THR A 588 -13.06 -20.98 -42.89
CA THR A 588 -13.45 -22.20 -43.62
C THR A 588 -12.28 -22.77 -44.47
N ALA A 589 -11.51 -21.90 -45.12
CA ALA A 589 -10.36 -22.33 -45.88
C ALA A 589 -9.30 -23.03 -44.96
N ARG A 590 -9.06 -22.47 -43.80
CA ARG A 590 -8.13 -23.07 -42.79
C ARG A 590 -8.65 -24.41 -42.22
N MET A 591 -9.95 -24.59 -42.07
CA MET A 591 -10.54 -25.86 -41.64
C MET A 591 -10.36 -26.96 -42.69
N ASN A 592 -10.48 -26.62 -43.96
CA ASN A 592 -10.30 -27.56 -45.09
C ASN A 592 -8.83 -27.95 -45.27
N GLU A 593 -7.89 -27.01 -45.16
CA GLU A 593 -6.44 -27.29 -45.23
C GLU A 593 -5.95 -28.14 -44.06
N GLY A 594 -6.43 -27.90 -42.82
CA GLY A 594 -6.07 -28.70 -41.63
C GLY A 594 -6.74 -30.09 -41.55
N GLY A 595 -7.73 -30.36 -42.38
CA GLY A 595 -8.36 -31.69 -42.51
C GLY A 595 -7.71 -32.64 -43.50
N GLU A 596 -6.81 -32.15 -44.36
CA GLU A 596 -6.05 -32.97 -45.30
C GLU A 596 -4.68 -33.47 -44.74
N GLU A 597 -4.25 -32.94 -43.57
CA GLU A 597 -2.97 -33.35 -42.92
C GLU A 597 -3.17 -34.25 -41.66
N ALA A 598 -4.38 -34.75 -41.34
CA ALA A 598 -4.66 -35.58 -40.18
C ALA A 598 -4.83 -37.08 -40.53
#